data_be56df7871b642a41ec43b39bd6e4182
#
_entry.id   be56df7871b642a41ec43b39bd6e4182
#
_cell.length_a   1.000
_cell.length_b   1.000
_cell.length_c   1.000
_cell.angle_alpha   90.00
_cell.angle_beta   90.00
_cell.angle_gamma   90.00
#
_symmetry.space_group_name_H-M   'P 1'
#
loop_
_entity.id
_entity.type
_entity.pdbx_description
1 polymer ?
#
loop_
_entity_poly.entity_id
_entity_poly.type
_entity_poly.pdbx_seq_one_letter_code
_entity_poly.pdbx_strand_id
1 'polypeptide(L)'
;MTYVELHAHSAYSFLDGASQPEELAARAAELGYEALALTDHDGVYGSLEFAHAAKHLGVRPITGAEVTLADGSHVTLLVESARGYANLCRLLTAAHAHTRDTTSREPQPPRLDQALLEEQNEGLVCLSGCARDGLAVRDPNAAARLARAFGRDRFYVELQRPYERGDVRRNARLRDLAASLGVRTVATGDVHAHDRSRVGLQDVLVAVRCRTSLEGCERERRGNHESVLLRPEELLERFADCPEAVHETTQLAQRLEFDLTEELGYRYPDFSDGAEPASAQLRRVCEGAFAERYDDLNGHKRRVRRRLEEELALIDELGLAGFFLLHWEVLELAREVALEVRGPGSMRHVLPPGRGRGSSVGSLVCYLTGLSHVDPVENNLSLGRFLNRELASVPDIDLDFPRDIREKLIVRVVERYGQEHAALVASFSTYRSRGAIRDVGKALGLPYADLERLARRTDGWNAQRVAAEIAALPDAATKLRSPRWRAFGALCAEIAGLP
;
A
#
# COMPACT_ATOMS: atom_id res chain seq x y z
N MET A 1 15.10 -20.99 -21.14
CA MET A 1 15.79 -20.07 -20.24
C MET A 1 14.71 -19.28 -19.54
N THR A 2 14.76 -19.19 -18.23
CA THR A 2 13.77 -18.47 -17.42
C THR A 2 14.21 -17.02 -17.25
N TYR A 3 13.24 -16.10 -17.18
CA TYR A 3 13.42 -14.68 -16.91
C TYR A 3 12.49 -14.30 -15.76
N VAL A 4 12.92 -13.39 -14.90
CA VAL A 4 12.09 -12.80 -13.85
C VAL A 4 12.08 -11.28 -14.03
N GLU A 5 10.89 -10.69 -14.18
CA GLU A 5 10.77 -9.23 -14.18
C GLU A 5 10.94 -8.69 -12.76
N LEU A 6 11.91 -7.78 -12.60
CA LEU A 6 12.28 -7.21 -11.31
C LEU A 6 11.86 -5.75 -11.15
N HIS A 7 11.22 -5.16 -12.17
CA HIS A 7 10.81 -3.76 -12.17
C HIS A 7 9.46 -3.57 -12.86
N ALA A 8 8.39 -3.66 -12.09
CA ALA A 8 7.03 -3.51 -12.59
C ALA A 8 6.16 -2.64 -11.68
N HIS A 9 5.30 -1.84 -12.29
CA HIS A 9 4.42 -0.87 -11.68
C HIS A 9 2.96 -1.23 -11.89
N SER A 10 2.20 -1.20 -10.79
CA SER A 10 0.74 -1.29 -10.83
C SER A 10 0.08 0.09 -10.87
N ALA A 11 -1.24 0.11 -10.84
CA ALA A 11 -2.03 1.34 -10.71
C ALA A 11 -1.75 2.11 -9.41
N TYR A 12 -1.08 1.51 -8.44
CA TYR A 12 -0.61 2.19 -7.22
C TYR A 12 0.67 3.02 -7.44
N SER A 13 1.29 2.92 -8.61
CA SER A 13 2.14 3.98 -9.18
C SER A 13 1.23 5.03 -9.78
N PHE A 14 0.68 5.90 -8.93
CA PHE A 14 -0.45 6.78 -9.23
C PHE A 14 -0.25 7.60 -10.50
N LEU A 15 -1.25 7.52 -11.39
CA LEU A 15 -1.28 8.22 -12.68
C LEU A 15 -0.08 7.88 -13.58
N ASP A 16 0.48 6.67 -13.42
CA ASP A 16 1.54 6.12 -14.28
C ASP A 16 1.30 4.65 -14.62
N GLY A 17 1.16 3.76 -13.64
CA GLY A 17 0.82 2.36 -13.88
C GLY A 17 -0.64 2.18 -14.33
N ALA A 18 -0.87 1.39 -15.37
CA ALA A 18 -2.19 1.24 -16.01
C ALA A 18 -2.87 -0.12 -15.75
N SER A 19 -2.37 -0.88 -14.76
CA SER A 19 -2.89 -2.21 -14.45
C SER A 19 -3.06 -2.40 -12.95
N GLN A 20 -4.15 -3.06 -12.56
CA GLN A 20 -4.30 -3.50 -11.16
C GLN A 20 -3.23 -4.55 -10.82
N PRO A 21 -2.85 -4.70 -9.54
CA PRO A 21 -1.90 -5.74 -9.12
C PRO A 21 -2.27 -7.14 -9.59
N GLU A 22 -3.56 -7.49 -9.54
CA GLU A 22 -4.08 -8.79 -9.94
C GLU A 22 -3.99 -9.01 -11.47
N GLU A 23 -4.14 -7.94 -12.27
CA GLU A 23 -3.98 -8.03 -13.74
C GLU A 23 -2.53 -8.34 -14.11
N LEU A 24 -1.55 -7.76 -13.38
CA LEU A 24 -0.13 -8.07 -13.55
C LEU A 24 0.17 -9.52 -13.15
N ALA A 25 -0.36 -9.99 -12.02
CA ALA A 25 -0.20 -11.37 -11.56
C ALA A 25 -0.79 -12.38 -12.56
N ALA A 26 -2.00 -12.11 -13.06
CA ALA A 26 -2.66 -12.97 -14.04
C ALA A 26 -1.86 -13.04 -15.35
N ARG A 27 -1.38 -11.89 -15.83
CA ARG A 27 -0.58 -11.84 -17.06
C ARG A 27 0.77 -12.54 -16.91
N ALA A 28 1.43 -12.41 -15.75
CA ALA A 28 2.67 -13.13 -15.47
C ALA A 28 2.46 -14.65 -15.51
N ALA A 29 1.38 -15.15 -14.93
CA ALA A 29 1.02 -16.57 -14.98
C ALA A 29 0.76 -17.05 -16.42
N GLU A 30 -0.01 -16.27 -17.23
CA GLU A 30 -0.25 -16.57 -18.65
C GLU A 30 1.05 -16.65 -19.47
N LEU A 31 2.02 -15.81 -19.15
CA LEU A 31 3.31 -15.75 -19.83
C LEU A 31 4.33 -16.78 -19.29
N GLY A 32 3.96 -17.54 -18.25
CA GLY A 32 4.80 -18.57 -17.66
C GLY A 32 5.94 -18.06 -16.78
N TYR A 33 5.76 -16.89 -16.15
CA TYR A 33 6.72 -16.37 -15.18
C TYR A 33 6.71 -17.20 -13.89
N GLU A 34 7.88 -17.58 -13.41
CA GLU A 34 8.05 -18.25 -12.12
C GLU A 34 7.92 -17.26 -10.93
N ALA A 35 8.34 -16.01 -11.15
CA ALA A 35 8.28 -14.94 -10.18
C ALA A 35 8.16 -13.57 -10.87
N LEU A 36 7.60 -12.58 -10.14
CA LEU A 36 7.45 -11.20 -10.61
C LEU A 36 7.63 -10.26 -9.42
N ALA A 37 8.42 -9.18 -9.59
CA ALA A 37 8.52 -8.12 -8.61
C ALA A 37 7.47 -7.03 -8.88
N LEU A 38 6.80 -6.57 -7.82
CA LEU A 38 6.03 -5.33 -7.84
C LEU A 38 6.83 -4.25 -7.14
N THR A 39 7.09 -3.15 -7.86
CA THR A 39 7.98 -2.06 -7.44
C THR A 39 7.35 -0.70 -7.68
N ASP A 40 6.16 -0.49 -7.14
CA ASP A 40 5.42 0.76 -7.32
C ASP A 40 6.22 1.99 -6.85
N HIS A 41 5.95 3.15 -7.46
CA HIS A 41 6.59 4.41 -7.11
C HIS A 41 6.28 4.80 -5.66
N ASP A 42 7.34 5.01 -4.89
CA ASP A 42 7.33 5.58 -3.54
C ASP A 42 6.32 4.93 -2.57
N GLY A 43 6.00 3.65 -2.77
CA GLY A 43 5.03 2.95 -1.93
C GLY A 43 4.96 1.45 -2.15
N VAL A 44 4.30 0.76 -1.22
CA VAL A 44 4.02 -0.68 -1.25
C VAL A 44 2.51 -0.95 -1.16
N TYR A 45 1.70 -0.02 -1.61
CA TYR A 45 0.24 -0.02 -1.40
C TYR A 45 -0.47 -1.18 -2.09
N GLY A 46 0.00 -1.59 -3.27
CA GLY A 46 -0.53 -2.73 -4.03
C GLY A 46 0.15 -4.06 -3.73
N SER A 47 1.22 -4.08 -2.92
CA SER A 47 2.08 -5.26 -2.76
C SER A 47 1.37 -6.45 -2.13
N LEU A 48 0.48 -6.24 -1.15
CA LEU A 48 -0.24 -7.33 -0.48
C LEU A 48 -1.31 -7.96 -1.40
N GLU A 49 -2.08 -7.14 -2.11
CA GLU A 49 -3.04 -7.62 -3.11
C GLU A 49 -2.34 -8.39 -4.22
N PHE A 50 -1.22 -7.85 -4.71
CA PHE A 50 -0.37 -8.54 -5.68
C PHE A 50 0.13 -9.89 -5.17
N ALA A 51 0.67 -9.93 -3.94
CA ALA A 51 1.23 -11.14 -3.35
C ALA A 51 0.18 -12.27 -3.25
N HIS A 52 -1.03 -11.95 -2.77
CA HIS A 52 -2.13 -12.92 -2.71
C HIS A 52 -2.55 -13.42 -4.10
N ALA A 53 -2.73 -12.50 -5.06
CA ALA A 53 -3.12 -12.86 -6.42
C ALA A 53 -2.04 -13.72 -7.13
N ALA A 54 -0.79 -13.33 -7.02
CA ALA A 54 0.34 -14.05 -7.63
C ALA A 54 0.48 -15.47 -7.06
N LYS A 55 0.45 -15.62 -5.73
CA LYS A 55 0.50 -16.94 -5.07
C LYS A 55 -0.66 -17.84 -5.50
N HIS A 56 -1.87 -17.29 -5.58
CA HIS A 56 -3.05 -18.03 -6.04
C HIS A 56 -2.89 -18.56 -7.48
N LEU A 57 -2.17 -17.82 -8.32
CA LEU A 57 -1.93 -18.16 -9.72
C LEU A 57 -0.61 -18.93 -9.95
N GLY A 58 0.10 -19.29 -8.88
CA GLY A 58 1.35 -20.05 -8.94
C GLY A 58 2.58 -19.23 -9.35
N VAL A 59 2.50 -17.89 -9.30
CA VAL A 59 3.62 -16.98 -9.50
C VAL A 59 4.15 -16.52 -8.13
N ARG A 60 5.46 -16.64 -7.91
CA ARG A 60 6.07 -16.18 -6.66
C ARG A 60 6.18 -14.63 -6.65
N PRO A 61 5.54 -13.94 -5.70
CA PRO A 61 5.63 -12.50 -5.59
C PRO A 61 6.99 -12.08 -5.01
N ILE A 62 7.57 -11.01 -5.55
CA ILE A 62 8.73 -10.32 -4.99
C ILE A 62 8.28 -8.92 -4.61
N THR A 63 8.50 -8.52 -3.35
CA THR A 63 8.14 -7.21 -2.83
C THR A 63 9.26 -6.21 -3.05
N GLY A 64 8.94 -5.02 -3.54
CA GLY A 64 9.88 -3.92 -3.71
C GLY A 64 9.19 -2.57 -3.84
N ALA A 65 9.96 -1.52 -4.09
CA ALA A 65 9.48 -0.20 -4.46
C ALA A 65 10.53 0.54 -5.30
N GLU A 66 10.10 1.34 -6.26
CA GLU A 66 10.93 2.39 -6.83
C GLU A 66 10.88 3.62 -5.92
N VAL A 67 12.02 4.13 -5.51
CA VAL A 67 12.12 5.21 -4.52
C VAL A 67 12.75 6.44 -5.13
N THR A 68 12.06 7.59 -5.03
CA THR A 68 12.53 8.88 -5.53
C THR A 68 13.51 9.52 -4.54
N LEU A 69 14.73 9.80 -4.98
CA LEU A 69 15.76 10.47 -4.19
C LEU A 69 15.57 12.00 -4.17
N ALA A 70 16.29 12.67 -3.28
CA ALA A 70 16.19 14.12 -3.07
C ALA A 70 16.49 14.95 -4.32
N ASP A 71 17.34 14.46 -5.22
CA ASP A 71 17.67 15.10 -6.49
C ASP A 71 16.65 14.82 -7.62
N GLY A 72 15.64 13.99 -7.33
CA GLY A 72 14.61 13.55 -8.26
C GLY A 72 15.03 12.40 -9.18
N SER A 73 16.21 11.80 -8.97
CA SER A 73 16.54 10.48 -9.53
C SER A 73 15.86 9.38 -8.71
N HIS A 74 15.85 8.15 -9.21
CA HIS A 74 15.29 7.03 -8.47
C HIS A 74 16.12 5.75 -8.57
N VAL A 75 15.90 4.88 -7.62
CA VAL A 75 16.44 3.53 -7.54
C VAL A 75 15.32 2.55 -7.23
N THR A 76 15.47 1.30 -7.65
CA THR A 76 14.51 0.25 -7.32
C THR A 76 15.07 -0.59 -6.18
N LEU A 77 14.31 -0.72 -5.10
CA LEU A 77 14.66 -1.51 -3.93
C LEU A 77 13.83 -2.79 -3.91
N LEU A 78 14.49 -3.94 -3.76
CA LEU A 78 13.87 -5.26 -3.65
C LEU A 78 14.11 -5.82 -2.26
N VAL A 79 13.10 -6.45 -1.67
CA VAL A 79 13.17 -6.99 -0.31
C VAL A 79 13.72 -8.41 -0.32
N GLU A 80 14.81 -8.63 0.42
CA GLU A 80 15.47 -9.94 0.58
C GLU A 80 15.04 -10.65 1.90
N SER A 81 14.61 -9.89 2.91
CA SER A 81 14.27 -10.41 4.24
C SER A 81 13.25 -9.55 4.97
N ALA A 82 12.66 -10.06 6.06
CA ALA A 82 11.77 -9.29 6.94
C ALA A 82 12.44 -8.00 7.48
N ARG A 83 13.76 -8.02 7.73
CA ARG A 83 14.52 -6.83 8.09
C ARG A 83 14.56 -5.81 6.96
N GLY A 84 14.74 -6.27 5.71
CA GLY A 84 14.69 -5.43 4.52
C GLY A 84 13.33 -4.79 4.32
N TYR A 85 12.23 -5.53 4.53
CA TYR A 85 10.89 -4.96 4.48
C TYR A 85 10.67 -3.86 5.52
N ALA A 86 11.10 -4.08 6.77
CA ALA A 86 11.03 -3.05 7.80
C ALA A 86 11.85 -1.80 7.43
N ASN A 87 13.04 -1.97 6.86
CA ASN A 87 13.87 -0.87 6.39
C ASN A 87 13.21 -0.14 5.19
N LEU A 88 12.65 -0.87 4.21
CA LEU A 88 11.91 -0.27 3.11
C LEU A 88 10.75 0.60 3.61
N CYS A 89 9.95 0.10 4.56
CA CYS A 89 8.86 0.86 5.16
C CYS A 89 9.36 2.15 5.86
N ARG A 90 10.49 2.10 6.57
CA ARG A 90 11.10 3.27 7.21
C ARG A 90 11.58 4.30 6.17
N LEU A 91 12.26 3.83 5.13
CA LEU A 91 12.74 4.69 4.03
C LEU A 91 11.56 5.38 3.32
N LEU A 92 10.50 4.64 2.97
CA LEU A 92 9.30 5.20 2.37
C LEU A 92 8.61 6.19 3.31
N THR A 93 8.49 5.89 4.60
CA THR A 93 7.93 6.81 5.60
C THR A 93 8.74 8.11 5.67
N ALA A 94 10.07 8.02 5.67
CA ALA A 94 10.95 9.18 5.67
C ALA A 94 10.82 9.99 4.37
N ALA A 95 10.73 9.33 3.20
CA ALA A 95 10.51 9.99 1.91
C ALA A 95 9.21 10.79 1.87
N HIS A 96 8.17 10.33 2.57
CA HIS A 96 6.86 11.01 2.65
C HIS A 96 6.74 12.03 3.79
N ALA A 97 7.70 12.17 4.68
CA ALA A 97 7.59 13.00 5.89
C ALA A 97 7.22 14.46 5.60
N HIS A 98 7.74 15.03 4.51
CA HIS A 98 7.49 16.44 4.12
C HIS A 98 6.26 16.63 3.22
N THR A 99 5.66 15.54 2.68
CA THR A 99 4.52 15.64 1.74
C THR A 99 3.24 16.15 2.38
N ARG A 100 3.18 16.15 3.73
CA ARG A 100 2.06 16.64 4.54
C ARG A 100 2.21 18.07 5.04
N ASP A 101 3.08 18.86 4.44
CA ASP A 101 3.20 20.27 4.80
C ASP A 101 1.87 20.98 4.51
N THR A 102 1.19 21.39 5.60
CA THR A 102 -0.10 22.07 5.56
C THR A 102 0.00 23.52 5.09
N THR A 103 1.22 24.06 4.98
CA THR A 103 1.47 25.42 4.48
C THR A 103 1.41 25.50 2.97
N SER A 104 1.66 24.39 2.27
CA SER A 104 1.55 24.28 0.81
C SER A 104 0.18 23.73 0.40
N ARG A 105 -0.45 24.36 -0.61
CA ARG A 105 -1.64 23.84 -1.27
C ARG A 105 -1.32 22.84 -2.39
N GLU A 106 -0.07 22.77 -2.81
CA GLU A 106 0.39 21.84 -3.84
C GLU A 106 0.97 20.59 -3.20
N PRO A 107 0.59 19.40 -3.69
CA PRO A 107 1.21 18.15 -3.25
C PRO A 107 2.72 18.21 -3.48
N GLN A 108 3.49 17.89 -2.44
CA GLN A 108 4.94 17.74 -2.57
C GLN A 108 5.25 16.28 -2.92
N PRO A 109 6.09 16.00 -3.93
CA PRO A 109 6.49 14.64 -4.25
C PRO A 109 7.34 14.05 -3.12
N PRO A 110 7.25 12.74 -2.85
CA PRO A 110 8.14 12.06 -1.92
C PRO A 110 9.61 12.24 -2.34
N ARG A 111 10.50 12.33 -1.36
CA ARG A 111 11.94 12.46 -1.60
C ARG A 111 12.74 11.83 -0.47
N LEU A 112 13.60 10.88 -0.81
CA LEU A 112 14.46 10.20 0.15
C LEU A 112 15.87 10.79 0.10
N ASP A 113 16.44 11.07 1.26
CA ASP A 113 17.86 11.37 1.36
C ASP A 113 18.69 10.10 1.09
N GLN A 114 19.63 10.19 0.15
CA GLN A 114 20.51 9.09 -0.20
C GLN A 114 21.33 8.62 1.01
N ALA A 115 21.73 9.50 1.92
CA ALA A 115 22.48 9.13 3.11
C ALA A 115 21.68 8.17 4.00
N LEU A 116 20.37 8.39 4.16
CA LEU A 116 19.52 7.49 4.93
C LEU A 116 19.41 6.11 4.26
N LEU A 117 19.36 6.06 2.93
CA LEU A 117 19.38 4.81 2.18
C LEU A 117 20.72 4.08 2.34
N GLU A 118 21.85 4.80 2.36
CA GLU A 118 23.18 4.23 2.62
C GLU A 118 23.28 3.60 4.02
N GLU A 119 22.58 4.15 5.01
CA GLU A 119 22.57 3.67 6.40
C GLU A 119 21.58 2.50 6.63
N GLN A 120 20.42 2.54 5.98
CA GLN A 120 19.31 1.59 6.24
C GLN A 120 19.10 0.59 5.08
N ASN A 121 20.20 0.00 4.57
CA ASN A 121 20.16 -0.90 3.41
C ASN A 121 20.15 -2.40 3.76
N GLU A 122 20.18 -2.78 5.02
CA GLU A 122 20.24 -4.19 5.45
C GLU A 122 18.98 -4.95 4.99
N GLY A 123 19.17 -6.11 4.35
CA GLY A 123 18.09 -6.95 3.82
C GLY A 123 17.40 -6.40 2.57
N LEU A 124 18.01 -5.37 1.94
CA LEU A 124 17.56 -4.81 0.67
C LEU A 124 18.58 -5.07 -0.44
N VAL A 125 18.08 -5.25 -1.64
CA VAL A 125 18.85 -5.21 -2.88
C VAL A 125 18.46 -3.94 -3.64
N CYS A 126 19.46 -3.23 -4.20
CA CYS A 126 19.27 -2.00 -4.94
C CYS A 126 19.57 -2.21 -6.43
N LEU A 127 18.61 -1.90 -7.30
CA LEU A 127 18.84 -1.70 -8.73
C LEU A 127 19.06 -0.21 -8.98
N SER A 128 19.93 0.12 -9.92
CA SER A 128 20.42 1.50 -10.12
C SER A 128 19.40 2.47 -10.74
N GLY A 129 18.17 2.01 -10.97
CA GLY A 129 17.05 2.79 -11.47
C GLY A 129 16.90 2.76 -12.99
N CYS A 130 15.75 3.24 -13.45
CA CYS A 130 15.27 3.11 -14.82
C CYS A 130 16.08 3.88 -15.87
N ALA A 131 15.73 3.64 -17.14
CA ALA A 131 16.39 4.23 -18.31
C ALA A 131 16.27 5.76 -18.40
N ARG A 132 15.19 6.35 -17.87
CA ARG A 132 14.92 7.80 -17.98
C ARG A 132 15.56 8.61 -16.87
N ASP A 133 15.22 8.28 -15.64
CA ASP A 133 15.58 9.09 -14.46
C ASP A 133 16.29 8.28 -13.37
N GLY A 134 16.75 7.06 -13.70
CA GLY A 134 17.52 6.23 -12.77
C GLY A 134 18.82 6.88 -12.33
N LEU A 135 19.21 6.65 -11.08
CA LEU A 135 20.38 7.25 -10.46
C LEU A 135 21.66 7.05 -11.27
N ALA A 136 21.91 5.81 -11.77
CA ALA A 136 23.12 5.53 -12.55
C ALA A 136 23.17 6.29 -13.89
N VAL A 137 22.02 6.67 -14.46
CA VAL A 137 21.92 7.45 -15.69
C VAL A 137 22.18 8.93 -15.40
N ARG A 138 21.66 9.46 -14.27
CA ARG A 138 21.73 10.89 -13.91
C ARG A 138 23.01 11.26 -13.18
N ASP A 139 23.42 10.46 -12.19
CA ASP A 139 24.64 10.68 -11.40
C ASP A 139 25.40 9.35 -11.15
N PRO A 140 26.31 8.93 -12.05
CA PRO A 140 27.11 7.73 -11.85
C PRO A 140 27.97 7.73 -10.58
N ASN A 141 28.34 8.94 -10.06
CA ASN A 141 29.14 9.03 -8.83
C ASN A 141 28.26 8.75 -7.59
N ALA A 142 27.01 9.21 -7.58
CA ALA A 142 26.06 8.87 -6.54
C ALA A 142 25.73 7.36 -6.57
N ALA A 143 25.55 6.77 -7.75
CA ALA A 143 25.39 5.32 -7.90
C ALA A 143 26.59 4.55 -7.37
N ALA A 144 27.82 5.04 -7.59
CA ALA A 144 29.03 4.46 -7.03
C ALA A 144 29.11 4.54 -5.50
N ARG A 145 28.52 5.56 -4.86
CA ARG A 145 28.41 5.62 -3.39
C ARG A 145 27.45 4.55 -2.88
N LEU A 146 26.27 4.43 -3.50
CA LEU A 146 25.31 3.36 -3.14
C LEU A 146 25.90 1.97 -3.37
N ALA A 147 26.61 1.73 -4.46
CA ALA A 147 27.29 0.45 -4.72
C ALA A 147 28.28 0.08 -3.61
N ARG A 148 28.98 1.06 -3.02
CA ARG A 148 29.84 0.82 -1.85
C ARG A 148 29.06 0.52 -0.57
N ALA A 149 27.95 1.21 -0.32
CA ALA A 149 27.11 1.03 0.84
C ALA A 149 26.38 -0.33 0.84
N PHE A 150 25.82 -0.72 -0.30
CA PHE A 150 25.12 -2.02 -0.47
C PHE A 150 26.09 -3.19 -0.60
N GLY A 151 27.30 -2.95 -1.12
CA GLY A 151 28.26 -4.00 -1.51
C GLY A 151 27.92 -4.65 -2.85
N ARG A 152 28.89 -5.42 -3.38
CA ARG A 152 28.86 -5.98 -4.74
C ARG A 152 27.72 -6.97 -4.98
N ASP A 153 27.24 -7.61 -3.92
CA ASP A 153 26.21 -8.65 -4.02
C ASP A 153 24.79 -8.13 -3.89
N ARG A 154 24.60 -6.88 -3.44
CA ARG A 154 23.29 -6.27 -3.21
C ARG A 154 23.06 -4.98 -4.01
N PHE A 155 24.01 -4.57 -4.86
CA PHE A 155 23.83 -3.48 -5.81
C PHE A 155 24.00 -3.99 -7.24
N TYR A 156 23.03 -3.67 -8.10
CA TYR A 156 23.02 -4.05 -9.51
C TYR A 156 22.84 -2.83 -10.38
N VAL A 157 23.56 -2.79 -11.51
CA VAL A 157 23.29 -1.80 -12.55
C VAL A 157 22.17 -2.35 -13.44
N GLU A 158 21.09 -1.59 -13.52
CA GLU A 158 19.90 -1.94 -14.26
C GLU A 158 20.03 -1.53 -15.72
N LEU A 159 19.72 -2.47 -16.64
CA LEU A 159 19.71 -2.26 -18.07
C LEU A 159 18.28 -2.36 -18.60
N GLN A 160 17.84 -1.35 -19.32
CA GLN A 160 16.51 -1.29 -19.93
C GLN A 160 16.61 -0.94 -21.41
N ARG A 161 15.70 -1.50 -22.21
CA ARG A 161 15.60 -1.24 -23.66
C ARG A 161 14.16 -0.93 -24.05
N PRO A 162 13.65 0.26 -23.72
CA PRO A 162 12.30 0.67 -24.11
C PRO A 162 12.18 1.03 -25.60
N TYR A 163 13.17 0.72 -26.44
CA TYR A 163 13.27 1.12 -27.86
C TYR A 163 13.24 2.63 -28.07
N GLU A 164 13.88 3.33 -27.16
CA GLU A 164 14.13 4.76 -27.30
C GLU A 164 15.44 5.04 -28.03
N ARG A 165 15.50 6.23 -28.64
CA ARG A 165 16.72 6.65 -29.32
C ARG A 165 17.89 6.75 -28.33
N GLY A 166 18.94 5.99 -28.54
CA GLY A 166 20.14 6.01 -27.71
C GLY A 166 20.24 4.86 -26.69
N ASP A 167 19.28 3.93 -26.62
CA ASP A 167 19.29 2.78 -25.72
C ASP A 167 20.61 2.00 -25.72
N VAL A 168 21.11 1.67 -26.91
CA VAL A 168 22.37 0.91 -27.07
C VAL A 168 23.54 1.65 -26.44
N ARG A 169 23.63 2.96 -26.69
CA ARG A 169 24.70 3.81 -26.13
C ARG A 169 24.59 3.99 -24.62
N ARG A 170 23.34 4.14 -24.11
CA ARG A 170 23.09 4.23 -22.67
C ARG A 170 23.49 2.94 -21.97
N ASN A 171 23.05 1.78 -22.49
CA ASN A 171 23.38 0.49 -21.90
C ASN A 171 24.87 0.15 -21.98
N ALA A 172 25.57 0.54 -23.04
CA ALA A 172 27.02 0.40 -23.09
C ALA A 172 27.71 1.15 -21.94
N ARG A 173 27.35 2.41 -21.70
CA ARG A 173 27.88 3.21 -20.57
C ARG A 173 27.55 2.61 -19.21
N LEU A 174 26.35 2.08 -19.04
CA LEU A 174 25.91 1.42 -17.79
C LEU A 174 26.70 0.12 -17.55
N ARG A 175 26.98 -0.64 -18.59
CA ARG A 175 27.85 -1.83 -18.50
C ARG A 175 29.29 -1.47 -18.13
N ASP A 176 29.84 -0.41 -18.73
CA ASP A 176 31.17 0.12 -18.37
C ASP A 176 31.19 0.56 -16.91
N LEU A 177 30.14 1.23 -16.43
CA LEU A 177 29.99 1.61 -15.03
C LEU A 177 29.97 0.36 -14.12
N ALA A 178 29.14 -0.63 -14.44
CA ALA A 178 29.05 -1.89 -13.68
C ALA A 178 30.42 -2.57 -13.57
N ALA A 179 31.14 -2.67 -14.70
CA ALA A 179 32.48 -3.24 -14.73
C ALA A 179 33.48 -2.44 -13.85
N SER A 180 33.43 -1.11 -13.90
CA SER A 180 34.29 -0.25 -13.09
C SER A 180 34.02 -0.37 -11.58
N LEU A 181 32.78 -0.61 -11.19
CA LEU A 181 32.36 -0.81 -9.81
C LEU A 181 32.53 -2.26 -9.33
N GLY A 182 32.75 -3.20 -10.25
CA GLY A 182 32.82 -4.63 -9.97
C GLY A 182 31.48 -5.21 -9.50
N VAL A 183 30.36 -4.69 -10.01
CA VAL A 183 29.00 -5.14 -9.71
C VAL A 183 28.35 -5.79 -10.93
N ARG A 184 27.27 -6.53 -10.72
CA ARG A 184 26.54 -7.23 -11.81
C ARG A 184 25.51 -6.30 -12.45
N THR A 185 25.07 -6.70 -13.65
CA THR A 185 23.97 -6.04 -14.36
C THR A 185 22.74 -6.94 -14.38
N VAL A 186 21.55 -6.33 -14.35
CA VAL A 186 20.27 -7.01 -14.55
C VAL A 186 19.48 -6.32 -15.66
N ALA A 187 18.75 -7.10 -16.45
CA ALA A 187 17.88 -6.59 -17.50
C ALA A 187 16.43 -6.54 -17.01
N THR A 188 15.75 -5.41 -17.15
CA THR A 188 14.34 -5.24 -16.75
C THR A 188 13.51 -4.58 -17.84
N GLY A 189 12.19 -4.74 -17.77
CA GLY A 189 11.23 -4.19 -18.73
C GLY A 189 10.70 -2.80 -18.37
N ASP A 190 10.83 -2.35 -17.13
CA ASP A 190 10.18 -1.12 -16.63
C ASP A 190 8.68 -1.13 -16.99
N VAL A 191 8.00 -2.16 -16.49
CA VAL A 191 6.62 -2.49 -16.86
C VAL A 191 5.64 -1.52 -16.23
N HIS A 192 4.76 -0.91 -17.05
CA HIS A 192 3.72 0.02 -16.58
C HIS A 192 2.31 -0.43 -16.97
N ALA A 193 2.20 -1.52 -17.72
CA ALA A 193 0.94 -2.16 -18.04
C ALA A 193 1.13 -3.66 -18.25
N HIS A 194 0.12 -4.45 -17.93
CA HIS A 194 0.20 -5.90 -18.10
C HIS A 194 0.21 -6.32 -19.58
N ASP A 195 -0.37 -5.50 -20.48
CA ASP A 195 -0.53 -5.81 -21.89
C ASP A 195 -0.49 -4.54 -22.75
N ARG A 196 -0.12 -4.68 -24.04
CA ARG A 196 -0.04 -3.57 -25.00
C ARG A 196 -1.37 -2.85 -25.23
N SER A 197 -2.49 -3.50 -24.99
CA SER A 197 -3.82 -2.85 -25.10
C SER A 197 -4.04 -1.73 -24.07
N ARG A 198 -3.35 -1.79 -22.92
CA ARG A 198 -3.45 -0.81 -21.82
C ARG A 198 -2.60 0.45 -22.02
N VAL A 199 -1.75 0.50 -23.04
CA VAL A 199 -0.85 1.66 -23.26
C VAL A 199 -1.65 2.93 -23.55
N GLY A 200 -2.81 2.83 -24.21
CA GLY A 200 -3.69 3.99 -24.39
C GLY A 200 -4.21 4.58 -23.07
N LEU A 201 -4.49 3.73 -22.09
CA LEU A 201 -4.85 4.17 -20.74
C LEU A 201 -3.64 4.77 -20.02
N GLN A 202 -2.47 4.18 -20.13
CA GLN A 202 -1.24 4.70 -19.54
C GLN A 202 -0.92 6.11 -20.05
N ASP A 203 -1.05 6.35 -21.36
CA ASP A 203 -0.91 7.68 -21.96
C ASP A 203 -1.91 8.70 -21.38
N VAL A 204 -3.17 8.29 -21.16
CA VAL A 204 -4.20 9.14 -20.52
C VAL A 204 -3.85 9.44 -19.07
N LEU A 205 -3.38 8.46 -18.30
CA LEU A 205 -2.96 8.67 -16.91
C LEU A 205 -1.82 9.69 -16.83
N VAL A 206 -0.83 9.60 -17.71
CA VAL A 206 0.26 10.60 -17.81
C VAL A 206 -0.30 11.99 -18.13
N ALA A 207 -1.26 12.10 -19.06
CA ALA A 207 -1.87 13.39 -19.39
C ALA A 207 -2.66 13.99 -18.21
N VAL A 208 -3.33 13.14 -17.41
CA VAL A 208 -4.00 13.54 -16.17
C VAL A 208 -2.99 14.03 -15.14
N ARG A 209 -1.88 13.31 -14.93
CA ARG A 209 -0.77 13.70 -14.05
C ARG A 209 -0.20 15.06 -14.44
N CYS A 210 0.01 15.29 -15.73
CA CYS A 210 0.49 16.56 -16.28
C CYS A 210 -0.59 17.64 -16.35
N ARG A 211 -1.85 17.34 -15.97
CA ARG A 211 -3.00 18.25 -16.01
C ARG A 211 -3.26 18.87 -17.39
N THR A 212 -2.94 18.16 -18.46
CA THR A 212 -3.04 18.63 -19.85
C THR A 212 -3.70 17.59 -20.76
N SER A 213 -3.71 17.83 -22.08
CA SER A 213 -4.13 16.84 -23.08
C SER A 213 -2.98 15.94 -23.52
N LEU A 214 -3.27 14.86 -24.24
CA LEU A 214 -2.27 13.96 -24.82
C LEU A 214 -1.24 14.70 -25.68
N GLU A 215 -1.68 15.69 -26.44
CA GLU A 215 -0.80 16.53 -27.27
C GLU A 215 0.10 17.44 -26.42
N GLY A 216 -0.37 17.83 -25.23
CA GLY A 216 0.38 18.73 -24.32
C GLY A 216 1.44 18.03 -23.49
N CYS A 217 1.47 16.69 -23.44
CA CYS A 217 2.42 15.89 -22.65
C CYS A 217 3.17 14.83 -23.48
N GLU A 218 3.41 15.11 -24.74
CA GLU A 218 4.06 14.15 -25.67
C GLU A 218 5.43 13.70 -25.19
N ARG A 219 6.18 14.57 -24.50
CA ARG A 219 7.53 14.28 -24.00
C ARG A 219 7.52 13.39 -22.75
N GLU A 220 6.49 13.53 -21.95
CA GLU A 220 6.31 12.79 -20.69
C GLU A 220 5.76 11.38 -20.92
N ARG A 221 5.05 11.17 -22.05
CA ARG A 221 4.57 9.84 -22.44
C ARG A 221 5.72 8.92 -22.88
N ARG A 222 5.52 7.62 -22.84
CA ARG A 222 6.55 6.65 -23.20
C ARG A 222 6.80 6.55 -24.71
N GLY A 223 5.86 6.98 -25.53
CA GLY A 223 6.01 7.12 -26.97
C GLY A 223 5.94 5.81 -27.76
N ASN A 224 5.87 4.68 -27.09
CA ASN A 224 5.71 3.35 -27.70
C ASN A 224 4.92 2.40 -26.75
N HIS A 225 4.77 1.14 -27.16
CA HIS A 225 3.96 0.13 -26.44
C HIS A 225 4.84 -0.96 -25.78
N GLU A 226 6.06 -0.63 -25.36
CA GLU A 226 7.05 -1.64 -24.97
C GLU A 226 7.26 -1.77 -23.45
N SER A 227 6.71 -0.84 -22.64
CA SER A 227 6.73 -0.93 -21.16
C SER A 227 5.60 -1.82 -20.64
N VAL A 228 5.58 -3.07 -21.09
CA VAL A 228 4.57 -4.09 -20.75
C VAL A 228 5.23 -5.41 -20.39
N LEU A 229 4.49 -6.30 -19.73
CA LEU A 229 4.97 -7.67 -19.52
C LEU A 229 5.13 -8.37 -20.87
N LEU A 230 6.35 -8.79 -21.17
CA LEU A 230 6.75 -9.49 -22.39
C LEU A 230 6.94 -10.97 -22.11
N ARG A 231 6.95 -11.79 -23.15
CA ARG A 231 7.38 -13.18 -22.99
C ARG A 231 8.87 -13.24 -22.66
N PRO A 232 9.32 -14.20 -21.85
CA PRO A 232 10.76 -14.37 -21.54
C PRO A 232 11.65 -14.42 -22.79
N GLU A 233 11.17 -15.04 -23.86
CA GLU A 233 11.90 -15.15 -25.14
C GLU A 233 12.07 -13.78 -25.80
N GLU A 234 11.06 -12.90 -25.77
CA GLU A 234 11.13 -11.55 -26.32
C GLU A 234 12.19 -10.70 -25.57
N LEU A 235 12.32 -10.89 -24.25
CA LEU A 235 13.36 -10.23 -23.45
C LEU A 235 14.75 -10.77 -23.80
N LEU A 236 14.91 -12.07 -23.95
CA LEU A 236 16.18 -12.69 -24.38
C LEU A 236 16.62 -12.18 -25.74
N GLU A 237 15.71 -12.05 -26.70
CA GLU A 237 16.01 -11.48 -28.02
C GLU A 237 16.38 -9.99 -27.91
N ARG A 238 15.64 -9.23 -27.07
CA ARG A 238 15.88 -7.80 -26.82
C ARG A 238 17.28 -7.53 -26.25
N PHE A 239 17.80 -8.44 -25.43
CA PHE A 239 19.11 -8.37 -24.79
C PHE A 239 20.12 -9.41 -25.34
N ALA A 240 19.98 -9.82 -26.60
CA ALA A 240 20.84 -10.85 -27.21
C ALA A 240 22.34 -10.53 -27.16
N ASP A 241 22.73 -9.26 -27.05
CA ASP A 241 24.13 -8.81 -26.90
C ASP A 241 24.65 -8.77 -25.45
N CYS A 242 23.76 -9.02 -24.45
CA CYS A 242 24.11 -9.12 -23.03
C CYS A 242 23.19 -10.10 -22.29
N PRO A 243 23.15 -11.39 -22.71
CA PRO A 243 22.25 -12.39 -22.12
C PRO A 243 22.52 -12.66 -20.64
N GLU A 244 23.74 -12.38 -20.18
CA GLU A 244 24.14 -12.48 -18.78
C GLU A 244 23.27 -11.60 -17.87
N ALA A 245 22.86 -10.41 -18.31
CA ALA A 245 22.01 -9.53 -17.54
C ALA A 245 20.57 -10.06 -17.40
N VAL A 246 20.08 -10.82 -18.38
CA VAL A 246 18.79 -11.52 -18.31
C VAL A 246 18.88 -12.72 -17.37
N HIS A 247 19.93 -13.50 -17.46
CA HIS A 247 20.18 -14.64 -16.57
C HIS A 247 20.29 -14.24 -15.11
N GLU A 248 20.94 -13.11 -14.85
CA GLU A 248 21.14 -12.60 -13.48
C GLU A 248 19.80 -12.30 -12.78
N THR A 249 18.73 -11.97 -13.53
CA THR A 249 17.40 -11.74 -12.92
C THR A 249 16.87 -12.99 -12.22
N THR A 250 17.06 -14.16 -12.82
CA THR A 250 16.64 -15.44 -12.21
C THR A 250 17.51 -15.79 -10.99
N GLN A 251 18.83 -15.56 -11.07
CA GLN A 251 19.73 -15.81 -9.93
C GLN A 251 19.43 -14.87 -8.76
N LEU A 252 19.19 -13.60 -9.04
CA LEU A 252 18.80 -12.63 -8.03
C LEU A 252 17.45 -13.02 -7.42
N ALA A 253 16.46 -13.36 -8.23
CA ALA A 253 15.15 -13.76 -7.77
C ALA A 253 15.17 -14.94 -6.80
N GLN A 254 16.11 -15.88 -6.93
CA GLN A 254 16.28 -17.01 -6.00
C GLN A 254 16.63 -16.59 -4.57
N ARG A 255 17.22 -15.39 -4.40
CA ARG A 255 17.56 -14.83 -3.09
C ARG A 255 16.43 -14.02 -2.47
N LEU A 256 15.48 -13.56 -3.28
CA LEU A 256 14.36 -12.71 -2.86
C LEU A 256 13.18 -13.60 -2.43
N GLU A 257 13.33 -14.27 -1.28
CA GLU A 257 12.37 -15.26 -0.77
C GLU A 257 11.37 -14.70 0.24
N PHE A 258 11.54 -13.42 0.67
CA PHE A 258 10.64 -12.81 1.65
C PHE A 258 9.18 -12.86 1.20
N ASP A 259 8.32 -13.41 2.03
CA ASP A 259 6.87 -13.55 1.81
C ASP A 259 6.07 -12.56 2.65
N LEU A 260 5.58 -11.52 1.99
CA LEU A 260 4.77 -10.47 2.62
C LEU A 260 3.48 -11.01 3.27
N THR A 261 2.96 -12.15 2.80
CA THR A 261 1.71 -12.74 3.30
C THR A 261 1.90 -13.56 4.59
N GLU A 262 3.14 -13.93 4.94
CA GLU A 262 3.43 -14.86 6.03
C GLU A 262 4.39 -14.30 7.08
N GLU A 263 5.32 -13.42 6.68
CA GLU A 263 6.47 -13.03 7.52
C GLU A 263 6.31 -11.69 8.26
N LEU A 264 5.12 -11.11 8.34
CA LEU A 264 4.93 -9.81 9.01
C LEU A 264 5.12 -9.86 10.53
N GLY A 265 4.94 -11.01 11.17
CA GLY A 265 5.31 -11.26 12.54
C GLY A 265 4.71 -10.28 13.54
N TYR A 266 3.39 -10.19 13.63
CA TYR A 266 2.72 -9.32 14.59
C TYR A 266 3.17 -9.56 16.01
N ARG A 267 3.62 -8.51 16.70
CA ARG A 267 3.90 -8.50 18.12
C ARG A 267 3.13 -7.38 18.77
N TYR A 268 2.33 -7.72 19.78
CA TYR A 268 1.70 -6.71 20.62
C TYR A 268 2.72 -6.08 21.54
N PRO A 269 2.50 -4.81 21.98
CA PRO A 269 3.29 -4.21 23.01
C PRO A 269 3.32 -5.14 24.25
N ASP A 270 4.50 -5.34 24.81
CA ASP A 270 4.62 -6.02 26.09
C ASP A 270 4.19 -5.03 27.19
N PHE A 271 3.04 -5.30 27.79
CA PHE A 271 2.53 -4.54 28.92
C PHE A 271 3.04 -5.05 30.26
N SER A 272 3.94 -6.03 30.26
CA SER A 272 4.66 -6.40 31.47
C SER A 272 5.73 -5.33 31.72
N ASP A 273 5.57 -4.51 32.73
CA ASP A 273 6.59 -3.58 33.24
C ASP A 273 7.69 -4.32 34.05
N GLY A 274 7.83 -5.63 33.79
CA GLY A 274 8.80 -6.54 34.44
C GLY A 274 8.38 -7.01 35.84
N ALA A 275 7.26 -6.47 36.39
CA ALA A 275 6.77 -6.81 37.72
C ALA A 275 5.52 -7.69 37.68
N GLU A 276 4.64 -7.49 36.71
CA GLU A 276 3.35 -8.21 36.59
C GLU A 276 3.10 -8.66 35.14
N PRO A 277 2.74 -9.93 34.87
CA PRO A 277 2.35 -10.38 33.53
C PRO A 277 1.11 -9.63 33.01
N ALA A 278 1.03 -9.42 31.68
CA ALA A 278 -0.11 -8.77 31.04
C ALA A 278 -1.46 -9.44 31.37
N SER A 279 -1.49 -10.78 31.49
CA SER A 279 -2.70 -11.52 31.89
C SER A 279 -3.14 -11.20 33.32
N ALA A 280 -2.22 -11.03 34.26
CA ALA A 280 -2.55 -10.63 35.63
C ALA A 280 -3.06 -9.18 35.70
N GLN A 281 -2.44 -8.27 34.94
CA GLN A 281 -2.89 -6.88 34.85
C GLN A 281 -4.30 -6.78 34.25
N LEU A 282 -4.56 -7.49 33.12
CA LEU A 282 -5.89 -7.53 32.51
C LEU A 282 -6.95 -8.07 33.49
N ARG A 283 -6.61 -9.15 34.20
CA ARG A 283 -7.49 -9.72 35.24
C ARG A 283 -7.79 -8.69 36.30
N ARG A 284 -6.81 -7.96 36.84
CA ARG A 284 -6.98 -6.92 37.83
C ARG A 284 -7.90 -5.79 37.38
N VAL A 285 -7.74 -5.33 36.14
CA VAL A 285 -8.65 -4.32 35.53
C VAL A 285 -10.08 -4.84 35.46
N CYS A 286 -10.27 -6.08 34.99
CA CYS A 286 -11.60 -6.71 34.91
C CYS A 286 -12.23 -6.94 36.28
N GLU A 287 -11.47 -7.37 37.29
CA GLU A 287 -11.97 -7.59 38.64
C GLU A 287 -12.43 -6.29 39.32
N GLY A 288 -11.67 -5.17 39.14
CA GLY A 288 -12.08 -3.84 39.62
C GLY A 288 -13.44 -3.44 39.03
N ALA A 289 -13.56 -3.50 37.70
CA ALA A 289 -14.82 -3.17 37.00
C ALA A 289 -15.97 -4.15 37.34
N PHE A 290 -15.64 -5.42 37.56
CA PHE A 290 -16.63 -6.41 37.96
C PHE A 290 -17.23 -6.10 39.34
N ALA A 291 -16.39 -5.70 40.31
CA ALA A 291 -16.82 -5.33 41.65
C ALA A 291 -17.73 -4.09 41.64
N GLU A 292 -17.48 -3.13 40.74
CA GLU A 292 -18.28 -1.91 40.60
C GLU A 292 -19.63 -2.15 39.89
N ARG A 293 -19.67 -3.06 38.91
CA ARG A 293 -20.83 -3.23 38.02
C ARG A 293 -21.81 -4.32 38.46
N TYR A 294 -21.37 -5.28 39.24
CA TYR A 294 -22.16 -6.46 39.61
C TYR A 294 -22.30 -6.57 41.15
N ASP A 295 -23.38 -6.05 41.69
CA ASP A 295 -23.79 -6.27 43.08
C ASP A 295 -24.32 -7.68 43.34
N ASP A 296 -24.37 -8.09 44.60
CA ASP A 296 -24.59 -9.48 45.01
C ASP A 296 -26.08 -9.87 45.00
N LEU A 297 -26.75 -9.85 43.83
CA LEU A 297 -28.13 -10.23 43.68
C LEU A 297 -28.33 -11.37 42.68
N ASN A 298 -28.78 -12.51 43.18
CA ASN A 298 -29.60 -13.53 42.48
C ASN A 298 -28.96 -14.40 41.42
N GLY A 299 -27.84 -15.08 41.64
CA GLY A 299 -27.34 -16.09 40.71
C GLY A 299 -26.75 -15.54 39.40
N HIS A 300 -27.09 -14.30 39.03
CA HIS A 300 -26.58 -13.59 37.87
C HIS A 300 -25.06 -13.37 38.03
N LYS A 301 -24.60 -12.90 39.17
CA LYS A 301 -23.18 -12.65 39.47
C LYS A 301 -22.33 -13.95 39.30
N ARG A 302 -22.86 -15.12 39.70
CA ARG A 302 -22.15 -16.41 39.49
C ARG A 302 -22.02 -16.77 38.02
N ARG A 303 -23.04 -16.51 37.19
CA ARG A 303 -23.01 -16.75 35.76
C ARG A 303 -22.00 -15.82 35.06
N VAL A 304 -22.00 -14.53 35.43
CA VAL A 304 -21.05 -13.53 34.91
C VAL A 304 -19.63 -13.87 35.33
N ARG A 305 -19.40 -14.27 36.60
CA ARG A 305 -18.08 -14.69 37.10
C ARG A 305 -17.53 -15.88 36.29
N ARG A 306 -18.34 -16.91 36.08
CA ARG A 306 -17.94 -18.07 35.28
C ARG A 306 -17.56 -17.65 33.86
N ARG A 307 -18.36 -16.79 33.24
CA ARG A 307 -18.08 -16.26 31.90
C ARG A 307 -16.78 -15.47 31.86
N LEU A 308 -16.49 -14.64 32.86
CA LEU A 308 -15.24 -13.90 32.99
C LEU A 308 -14.01 -14.84 33.06
N GLU A 309 -14.09 -15.86 33.89
CA GLU A 309 -12.99 -16.84 34.02
C GLU A 309 -12.76 -17.60 32.70
N GLU A 310 -13.82 -18.00 32.00
CA GLU A 310 -13.75 -18.68 30.69
C GLU A 310 -13.11 -17.77 29.63
N GLU A 311 -13.46 -16.47 29.57
CA GLU A 311 -12.88 -15.53 28.63
C GLU A 311 -11.43 -15.19 28.94
N LEU A 312 -11.09 -14.93 30.20
CA LEU A 312 -9.72 -14.65 30.61
C LEU A 312 -8.79 -15.83 30.36
N ALA A 313 -9.26 -17.07 30.61
CA ALA A 313 -8.50 -18.28 30.32
C ALA A 313 -8.24 -18.43 28.81
N LEU A 314 -9.25 -18.17 27.96
CA LEU A 314 -9.09 -18.20 26.50
C LEU A 314 -8.14 -17.10 25.99
N ILE A 315 -8.24 -15.88 26.54
CA ILE A 315 -7.34 -14.76 26.19
C ILE A 315 -5.89 -15.10 26.56
N ASP A 316 -5.68 -15.74 27.72
CA ASP A 316 -4.34 -16.17 28.17
C ASP A 316 -3.79 -17.29 27.27
N GLU A 317 -4.63 -18.31 26.95
CA GLU A 317 -4.30 -19.40 26.02
C GLU A 317 -3.88 -18.90 24.64
N LEU A 318 -4.53 -17.82 24.15
CA LEU A 318 -4.24 -17.20 22.86
C LEU A 318 -3.12 -16.12 22.92
N GLY A 319 -2.58 -15.81 24.09
CA GLY A 319 -1.55 -14.78 24.27
C GLY A 319 -2.03 -13.35 23.98
N LEU A 320 -3.33 -13.07 24.13
CA LEU A 320 -3.96 -11.81 23.70
C LEU A 320 -4.14 -10.77 24.81
N ALA A 321 -3.62 -11.00 26.03
CA ALA A 321 -3.80 -10.07 27.15
C ALA A 321 -3.28 -8.67 26.83
N GLY A 322 -2.09 -8.55 26.20
CA GLY A 322 -1.53 -7.28 25.74
C GLY A 322 -2.40 -6.56 24.71
N PHE A 323 -3.07 -7.29 23.82
CA PHE A 323 -4.02 -6.74 22.85
C PHE A 323 -5.20 -6.02 23.55
N PHE A 324 -5.80 -6.62 24.57
CA PHE A 324 -6.88 -5.98 25.32
C PHE A 324 -6.42 -4.78 26.13
N LEU A 325 -5.23 -4.90 26.75
CA LEU A 325 -4.64 -3.80 27.53
C LEU A 325 -4.29 -2.61 26.63
N LEU A 326 -3.78 -2.84 25.41
CA LEU A 326 -3.54 -1.78 24.42
C LEU A 326 -4.82 -0.96 24.16
N HIS A 327 -5.92 -1.62 23.88
CA HIS A 327 -7.19 -0.95 23.60
C HIS A 327 -7.77 -0.25 24.83
N TRP A 328 -7.63 -0.85 26.00
CA TRP A 328 -7.99 -0.22 27.27
C TRP A 328 -7.17 1.05 27.52
N GLU A 329 -5.84 1.02 27.30
CA GLU A 329 -4.97 2.19 27.46
C GLU A 329 -5.35 3.32 26.49
N VAL A 330 -5.70 2.99 25.25
CA VAL A 330 -6.19 3.99 24.28
C VAL A 330 -7.49 4.65 24.77
N LEU A 331 -8.39 3.90 25.44
CA LEU A 331 -9.58 4.48 26.06
C LEU A 331 -9.24 5.40 27.25
N GLU A 332 -8.24 5.05 28.07
CA GLU A 332 -7.79 5.92 29.15
C GLU A 332 -7.19 7.22 28.62
N LEU A 333 -6.34 7.15 27.58
CA LEU A 333 -5.85 8.33 26.86
C LEU A 333 -7.00 9.19 26.31
N ALA A 334 -8.05 8.56 25.78
CA ALA A 334 -9.21 9.27 25.28
C ALA A 334 -10.01 9.96 26.39
N ARG A 335 -10.05 9.37 27.61
CA ARG A 335 -10.66 10.01 28.80
C ARG A 335 -9.86 11.25 29.23
N GLU A 336 -8.54 11.16 29.27
CA GLU A 336 -7.67 12.29 29.55
C GLU A 336 -7.88 13.43 28.55
N VAL A 337 -7.84 13.12 27.24
CA VAL A 337 -8.07 14.10 26.18
C VAL A 337 -9.47 14.69 26.25
N ALA A 338 -10.50 13.90 26.58
CA ALA A 338 -11.86 14.39 26.74
C ALA A 338 -11.98 15.36 27.92
N LEU A 339 -11.30 15.09 29.03
CA LEU A 339 -11.25 15.98 30.19
C LEU A 339 -10.53 17.29 29.83
N GLU A 340 -9.41 17.24 29.11
CA GLU A 340 -8.70 18.43 28.68
C GLU A 340 -9.52 19.31 27.71
N VAL A 341 -10.25 18.69 26.76
CA VAL A 341 -11.00 19.40 25.73
C VAL A 341 -12.33 19.95 26.25
N ARG A 342 -13.02 19.18 27.10
CA ARG A 342 -14.39 19.47 27.54
C ARG A 342 -14.45 20.12 28.93
N GLY A 343 -13.38 20.01 29.72
CA GLY A 343 -13.28 20.49 31.08
C GLY A 343 -14.01 19.59 32.10
N PRO A 344 -13.63 19.70 33.37
CA PRO A 344 -14.14 18.83 34.47
C PRO A 344 -15.63 19.03 34.82
N GLY A 345 -16.23 20.14 34.40
CA GLY A 345 -17.65 20.45 34.64
C GLY A 345 -18.60 20.00 33.54
N SER A 346 -18.10 19.39 32.48
CA SER A 346 -18.93 18.97 31.36
C SER A 346 -19.57 17.60 31.64
N MET A 347 -20.90 17.48 31.52
CA MET A 347 -21.58 16.18 31.58
C MET A 347 -21.06 15.19 30.55
N ARG A 348 -20.45 15.66 29.47
CA ARG A 348 -19.87 14.82 28.43
C ARG A 348 -18.56 14.13 28.83
N HIS A 349 -17.88 14.58 29.89
CA HIS A 349 -16.67 13.89 30.34
C HIS A 349 -16.99 12.62 31.14
N VAL A 350 -18.19 12.55 31.71
CA VAL A 350 -18.70 11.36 32.44
C VAL A 350 -19.05 10.23 31.46
N LEU A 351 -19.41 10.58 30.22
CA LEU A 351 -19.69 9.59 29.18
C LEU A 351 -18.37 8.99 28.66
N PRO A 352 -18.33 7.67 28.44
CA PRO A 352 -17.16 7.03 27.80
C PRO A 352 -16.78 7.79 26.53
N PRO A 353 -15.50 8.16 26.35
CA PRO A 353 -15.06 8.96 25.23
C PRO A 353 -15.03 8.20 23.91
N GLY A 354 -15.16 6.88 23.95
CA GLY A 354 -15.17 5.99 22.80
C GLY A 354 -15.98 4.74 23.08
N ARG A 355 -16.25 3.98 22.05
CA ARG A 355 -16.92 2.67 22.16
C ARG A 355 -16.46 1.72 21.08
N GLY A 356 -16.32 0.45 21.47
CA GLY A 356 -16.14 -0.64 20.51
C GLY A 356 -17.43 -1.01 19.80
N ARG A 357 -17.28 -1.56 18.61
CA ARG A 357 -18.38 -2.06 17.77
C ARG A 357 -17.99 -3.41 17.12
N GLY A 358 -18.91 -3.99 16.38
CA GLY A 358 -18.67 -5.26 15.69
C GLY A 358 -18.73 -6.45 16.65
N SER A 359 -17.88 -7.46 16.42
CA SER A 359 -17.88 -8.72 17.18
C SER A 359 -17.40 -8.58 18.63
N SER A 360 -16.57 -7.55 18.95
CA SER A 360 -16.05 -7.29 20.28
C SER A 360 -17.15 -7.03 21.34
N VAL A 361 -18.34 -6.61 20.91
CA VAL A 361 -19.50 -6.42 21.78
C VAL A 361 -19.95 -7.73 22.48
N GLY A 362 -19.60 -8.89 21.94
CA GLY A 362 -19.89 -10.20 22.55
C GLY A 362 -18.93 -10.60 23.69
N SER A 363 -17.89 -9.80 23.96
CA SER A 363 -16.91 -10.09 25.02
C SER A 363 -17.24 -9.39 26.32
N LEU A 364 -17.24 -10.15 27.41
CA LEU A 364 -17.38 -9.62 28.77
C LEU A 364 -16.15 -8.82 29.21
N VAL A 365 -14.97 -9.23 28.76
CA VAL A 365 -13.72 -8.50 29.00
C VAL A 365 -13.79 -7.12 28.34
N CYS A 366 -14.28 -7.03 27.09
CA CYS A 366 -14.52 -5.74 26.44
C CYS A 366 -15.54 -4.87 27.19
N TYR A 367 -16.59 -5.46 27.75
CA TYR A 367 -17.56 -4.73 28.56
C TYR A 367 -16.94 -4.20 29.88
N LEU A 368 -16.18 -5.02 30.59
CA LEU A 368 -15.55 -4.66 31.86
C LEU A 368 -14.44 -3.59 31.68
N THR A 369 -13.67 -3.69 30.62
CA THR A 369 -12.63 -2.69 30.28
C THR A 369 -13.20 -1.39 29.71
N GLY A 370 -14.50 -1.33 29.42
CA GLY A 370 -15.16 -0.16 28.85
C GLY A 370 -15.07 -0.07 27.32
N LEU A 371 -14.45 -1.07 26.66
CA LEU A 371 -14.41 -1.18 25.20
C LEU A 371 -15.79 -1.40 24.59
N SER A 372 -16.68 -2.09 25.31
CA SER A 372 -18.10 -2.23 24.97
C SER A 372 -18.99 -1.62 26.04
N HIS A 373 -20.13 -1.07 25.63
CA HIS A 373 -21.16 -0.55 26.55
C HIS A 373 -22.33 -1.51 26.74
N VAL A 374 -22.29 -2.65 26.09
CA VAL A 374 -23.35 -3.68 26.13
C VAL A 374 -22.89 -4.84 26.98
N ASP A 375 -23.66 -5.17 28.04
CA ASP A 375 -23.43 -6.37 28.82
C ASP A 375 -23.76 -7.63 27.97
N PRO A 376 -22.77 -8.45 27.62
CA PRO A 376 -23.00 -9.61 26.76
C PRO A 376 -23.75 -10.73 27.49
N VAL A 377 -23.70 -10.78 28.81
CA VAL A 377 -24.40 -11.82 29.60
C VAL A 377 -25.87 -11.48 29.74
N GLU A 378 -26.20 -10.22 30.01
CA GLU A 378 -27.59 -9.74 30.04
C GLU A 378 -28.27 -9.89 28.67
N ASN A 379 -27.55 -9.56 27.59
CA ASN A 379 -28.06 -9.58 26.22
C ASN A 379 -27.84 -10.93 25.50
N ASN A 380 -27.37 -11.96 26.23
CA ASN A 380 -27.15 -13.30 25.71
C ASN A 380 -26.30 -13.35 24.41
N LEU A 381 -25.22 -12.55 24.37
CA LEU A 381 -24.31 -12.46 23.21
C LEU A 381 -23.26 -13.56 23.27
N SER A 382 -22.93 -14.12 22.08
CA SER A 382 -21.92 -15.16 21.93
C SER A 382 -20.52 -14.59 21.77
N LEU A 383 -19.53 -15.17 22.47
CA LEU A 383 -18.13 -14.86 22.33
C LEU A 383 -17.53 -15.39 21.02
N GLY A 384 -18.01 -16.57 20.56
CA GLY A 384 -17.35 -17.36 19.51
C GLY A 384 -17.14 -16.66 18.16
N ARG A 385 -17.88 -15.57 17.89
CA ARG A 385 -17.66 -14.74 16.69
C ARG A 385 -16.46 -13.77 16.84
N PHE A 386 -16.07 -13.48 18.08
CA PHE A 386 -14.96 -12.56 18.37
C PHE A 386 -13.70 -13.32 18.78
N LEU A 387 -13.83 -14.28 19.70
CA LEU A 387 -12.75 -15.12 20.20
C LEU A 387 -13.16 -16.59 20.18
N ASN A 388 -12.33 -17.44 19.59
CA ASN A 388 -12.44 -18.90 19.65
C ASN A 388 -11.03 -19.51 19.47
N ARG A 389 -10.86 -20.79 19.75
CA ARG A 389 -9.56 -21.52 19.63
C ARG A 389 -9.09 -21.74 18.20
N GLU A 390 -9.97 -21.57 17.21
CA GLU A 390 -9.70 -21.77 15.79
C GLU A 390 -9.43 -20.45 15.06
N LEU A 391 -9.12 -19.36 15.80
CA LEU A 391 -8.78 -18.08 15.20
C LEU A 391 -7.56 -18.20 14.27
N ALA A 392 -7.80 -17.98 12.98
CA ALA A 392 -6.75 -17.97 11.96
C ALA A 392 -5.95 -16.65 11.96
N SER A 393 -6.48 -15.59 12.60
CA SER A 393 -5.86 -14.26 12.68
C SER A 393 -6.24 -13.58 13.99
N VAL A 394 -5.45 -12.58 14.37
CA VAL A 394 -5.74 -11.75 15.53
C VAL A 394 -7.11 -11.06 15.37
N PRO A 395 -7.94 -11.01 16.43
CA PRO A 395 -9.21 -10.30 16.37
C PRO A 395 -9.02 -8.80 16.15
N ASP A 396 -10.02 -8.16 15.56
CA ASP A 396 -10.07 -6.72 15.36
C ASP A 396 -11.01 -6.05 16.37
N ILE A 397 -10.61 -4.91 16.92
CA ILE A 397 -11.45 -4.06 17.77
C ILE A 397 -11.55 -2.68 17.14
N ASP A 398 -12.67 -2.38 16.55
CA ASP A 398 -13.01 -1.03 16.10
C ASP A 398 -13.42 -0.14 17.28
N LEU A 399 -12.79 1.04 17.41
CA LEU A 399 -13.13 2.05 18.40
C LEU A 399 -13.60 3.33 17.72
N ASP A 400 -14.84 3.75 17.99
CA ASP A 400 -15.38 5.02 17.52
C ASP A 400 -15.14 6.13 18.54
N PHE A 401 -14.51 7.23 18.12
CA PHE A 401 -14.26 8.40 18.97
C PHE A 401 -15.00 9.64 18.46
N PRO A 402 -15.51 10.51 19.38
CA PRO A 402 -16.10 11.78 19.02
C PRO A 402 -15.15 12.70 18.26
N ARG A 403 -15.70 13.47 17.33
CA ARG A 403 -14.91 14.35 16.46
C ARG A 403 -14.11 15.41 17.24
N ASP A 404 -14.66 15.91 18.34
CA ASP A 404 -14.06 16.99 19.14
C ASP A 404 -12.77 16.58 19.87
N ILE A 405 -12.56 15.28 20.12
CA ILE A 405 -11.34 14.77 20.75
C ILE A 405 -10.41 14.05 19.79
N ARG A 406 -10.89 13.64 18.61
CA ARG A 406 -10.20 12.72 17.70
C ARG A 406 -8.82 13.22 17.28
N GLU A 407 -8.71 14.46 16.82
CA GLU A 407 -7.45 15.02 16.34
C GLU A 407 -6.38 15.03 17.44
N LYS A 408 -6.75 15.43 18.66
CA LYS A 408 -5.84 15.45 19.80
C LYS A 408 -5.49 14.04 20.28
N LEU A 409 -6.45 13.12 20.23
CA LEU A 409 -6.21 11.72 20.58
C LEU A 409 -5.24 11.05 19.62
N ILE A 410 -5.34 11.28 18.32
CA ILE A 410 -4.37 10.78 17.32
C ILE A 410 -2.94 11.21 17.68
N VAL A 411 -2.76 12.49 18.00
CA VAL A 411 -1.45 13.02 18.42
C VAL A 411 -0.95 12.31 19.68
N ARG A 412 -1.80 12.16 20.71
CA ARG A 412 -1.43 11.47 21.98
C ARG A 412 -1.06 9.99 21.76
N VAL A 413 -1.78 9.29 20.88
CA VAL A 413 -1.48 7.88 20.53
C VAL A 413 -0.11 7.80 19.87
N VAL A 414 0.19 8.70 18.91
CA VAL A 414 1.50 8.74 18.25
C VAL A 414 2.63 9.12 19.23
N GLU A 415 2.39 10.07 20.15
CA GLU A 415 3.35 10.43 21.20
C GLU A 415 3.62 9.27 22.16
N ARG A 416 2.57 8.50 22.51
CA ARG A 416 2.67 7.37 23.47
C ARG A 416 3.37 6.15 22.89
N TYR A 417 3.03 5.77 21.67
CA TYR A 417 3.51 4.52 21.05
C TYR A 417 4.61 4.73 20.01
N GLY A 418 4.83 5.96 19.57
CA GLY A 418 5.78 6.29 18.52
C GLY A 418 5.21 6.08 17.11
N GLN A 419 5.84 6.72 16.13
CA GLN A 419 5.45 6.63 14.71
C GLN A 419 5.65 5.22 14.12
N GLU A 420 6.49 4.39 14.72
CA GLU A 420 6.72 3.01 14.29
C GLU A 420 5.58 2.07 14.65
N HIS A 421 4.69 2.48 15.57
CA HIS A 421 3.59 1.65 16.10
C HIS A 421 2.20 2.26 15.85
N ALA A 422 2.13 3.42 15.20
CA ALA A 422 0.88 4.11 14.91
C ALA A 422 0.88 4.62 13.47
N ALA A 423 -0.18 4.32 12.72
CA ALA A 423 -0.32 4.74 11.33
C ALA A 423 -1.74 5.25 11.07
N LEU A 424 -1.85 6.19 10.13
CA LEU A 424 -3.13 6.52 9.53
C LEU A 424 -3.48 5.49 8.47
N VAL A 425 -4.77 5.15 8.36
CA VAL A 425 -5.23 4.28 7.28
C VAL A 425 -4.99 4.98 5.94
N ALA A 426 -4.23 4.33 5.08
CA ALA A 426 -3.99 4.75 3.70
C ALA A 426 -5.20 4.37 2.84
N SER A 427 -6.22 5.23 2.80
CA SER A 427 -7.39 5.04 1.94
C SER A 427 -7.23 5.83 0.65
N PHE A 428 -7.47 5.19 -0.48
CA PHE A 428 -7.37 5.79 -1.81
C PHE A 428 -8.76 6.01 -2.41
N SER A 429 -8.94 7.17 -3.07
CA SER A 429 -10.11 7.40 -3.89
C SER A 429 -9.93 6.71 -5.23
N THR A 430 -10.87 5.86 -5.62
CA THR A 430 -10.84 5.20 -6.93
C THR A 430 -11.68 5.93 -7.96
N TYR A 431 -11.30 5.81 -9.23
CA TYR A 431 -12.05 6.40 -10.34
C TYR A 431 -13.46 5.83 -10.45
N ARG A 432 -14.43 6.72 -10.40
CA ARG A 432 -15.85 6.49 -10.68
C ARG A 432 -16.26 7.30 -11.91
N SER A 433 -17.50 7.11 -12.42
CA SER A 433 -17.95 7.71 -13.68
C SER A 433 -17.68 9.22 -13.81
N ARG A 434 -17.93 10.02 -12.78
CA ARG A 434 -17.73 11.48 -12.89
C ARG A 434 -16.28 11.90 -13.01
N GLY A 435 -15.39 11.25 -12.24
CA GLY A 435 -13.95 11.47 -12.34
C GLY A 435 -13.43 11.03 -13.72
N ALA A 436 -13.74 9.80 -14.10
CA ALA A 436 -13.36 9.24 -15.40
C ALA A 436 -13.80 10.14 -16.57
N ILE A 437 -15.07 10.60 -16.59
CA ILE A 437 -15.58 11.48 -17.65
C ILE A 437 -14.75 12.77 -17.75
N ARG A 438 -14.46 13.43 -16.63
CA ARG A 438 -13.75 14.71 -16.64
C ARG A 438 -12.30 14.55 -17.02
N ASP A 439 -11.61 13.61 -16.42
CA ASP A 439 -10.16 13.46 -16.57
C ASP A 439 -9.80 12.83 -17.91
N VAL A 440 -10.41 11.71 -18.29
CA VAL A 440 -10.21 11.09 -19.61
C VAL A 440 -10.66 12.02 -20.73
N GLY A 441 -11.81 12.69 -20.56
CA GLY A 441 -12.33 13.63 -21.56
C GLY A 441 -11.39 14.82 -21.76
N LYS A 442 -10.82 15.38 -20.69
CA LYS A 442 -9.82 16.45 -20.75
C LYS A 442 -8.52 15.97 -21.41
N ALA A 443 -8.04 14.80 -21.05
CA ALA A 443 -6.84 14.19 -21.66
C ALA A 443 -7.00 14.01 -23.18
N LEU A 444 -8.19 13.62 -23.63
CA LEU A 444 -8.52 13.47 -25.05
C LEU A 444 -8.87 14.80 -25.75
N GLY A 445 -8.84 15.94 -25.07
CA GLY A 445 -9.17 17.25 -25.63
C GLY A 445 -10.64 17.37 -26.06
N LEU A 446 -11.57 16.68 -25.38
CA LEU A 446 -13.00 16.77 -25.67
C LEU A 446 -13.62 18.07 -25.13
N PRO A 447 -14.72 18.58 -25.74
CA PRO A 447 -15.33 19.84 -25.31
C PRO A 447 -15.85 19.78 -23.87
N TYR A 448 -15.41 20.71 -23.03
CA TYR A 448 -15.76 20.77 -21.61
C TYR A 448 -17.27 20.75 -21.33
N ALA A 449 -18.06 21.49 -22.15
CA ALA A 449 -19.52 21.57 -22.01
C ALA A 449 -20.20 20.20 -22.18
N ASP A 450 -19.67 19.37 -23.07
CA ASP A 450 -20.18 18.01 -23.29
C ASP A 450 -19.84 17.10 -22.11
N LEU A 451 -18.61 17.21 -21.60
CA LEU A 451 -18.14 16.42 -20.45
C LEU A 451 -18.96 16.75 -19.19
N GLU A 452 -19.20 18.03 -18.90
CA GLU A 452 -20.01 18.44 -17.75
C GLU A 452 -21.47 17.99 -17.88
N ARG A 453 -22.04 18.06 -19.09
CA ARG A 453 -23.40 17.57 -19.36
C ARG A 453 -23.50 16.07 -19.13
N LEU A 454 -22.51 15.29 -19.58
CA LEU A 454 -22.46 13.85 -19.37
C LEU A 454 -22.25 13.51 -17.89
N ALA A 455 -21.29 14.16 -17.21
CA ALA A 455 -21.00 13.93 -15.81
C ALA A 455 -22.17 14.25 -14.85
N ARG A 456 -23.07 15.18 -15.23
CA ARG A 456 -24.30 15.48 -14.47
C ARG A 456 -25.40 14.44 -14.67
N ARG A 457 -25.42 13.75 -15.80
CA ARG A 457 -26.44 12.75 -16.15
C ARG A 457 -26.13 11.37 -15.60
N THR A 458 -24.84 11.06 -15.39
CA THR A 458 -24.41 9.76 -14.84
C THR A 458 -24.84 9.58 -13.38
N ASP A 459 -25.12 8.34 -12.98
CA ASP A 459 -25.39 7.97 -11.58
C ASP A 459 -24.17 8.20 -10.65
N GLY A 460 -22.99 8.43 -11.22
CA GLY A 460 -21.77 8.71 -10.50
C GLY A 460 -21.01 7.49 -9.99
N TRP A 461 -21.53 6.28 -10.13
CA TRP A 461 -20.96 5.07 -9.53
C TRP A 461 -20.20 4.18 -10.51
N ASN A 462 -20.75 3.92 -11.69
CA ASN A 462 -20.21 2.91 -12.61
C ASN A 462 -19.64 3.53 -13.89
N ALA A 463 -18.31 3.69 -13.96
CA ALA A 463 -17.64 4.24 -15.14
C ALA A 463 -17.69 3.30 -16.37
N GLN A 464 -17.89 2.00 -16.18
CA GLN A 464 -18.06 1.05 -17.29
C GLN A 464 -19.29 1.35 -18.14
N ARG A 465 -20.29 2.05 -17.61
CA ARG A 465 -21.53 2.42 -18.32
C ARG A 465 -21.41 3.69 -19.17
N VAL A 466 -20.30 4.42 -19.08
CA VAL A 466 -20.10 5.70 -19.79
C VAL A 466 -20.29 5.54 -21.32
N ALA A 467 -19.83 4.46 -21.91
CA ALA A 467 -20.06 4.18 -23.34
C ALA A 467 -21.56 4.10 -23.71
N ALA A 468 -22.36 3.44 -22.86
CA ALA A 468 -23.82 3.37 -23.05
C ALA A 468 -24.50 4.74 -22.83
N GLU A 469 -24.01 5.52 -21.87
CA GLU A 469 -24.50 6.88 -21.61
C GLU A 469 -24.21 7.83 -22.78
N ILE A 470 -23.04 7.70 -23.44
CA ILE A 470 -22.72 8.43 -24.69
C ILE A 470 -23.69 8.05 -25.78
N ALA A 471 -24.00 6.76 -25.95
CA ALA A 471 -24.93 6.26 -26.96
C ALA A 471 -26.38 6.77 -26.75
N ALA A 472 -26.74 7.15 -25.53
CA ALA A 472 -28.02 7.72 -25.17
C ALA A 472 -28.12 9.27 -25.36
N LEU A 473 -27.05 9.93 -25.81
CA LEU A 473 -27.08 11.38 -26.10
C LEU A 473 -27.84 11.67 -27.39
N PRO A 474 -28.53 12.82 -27.50
CA PRO A 474 -29.25 13.20 -28.71
C PRO A 474 -28.37 13.26 -29.97
N ASP A 475 -27.08 13.61 -29.78
CA ASP A 475 -26.08 13.74 -30.86
C ASP A 475 -25.09 12.54 -30.89
N ALA A 476 -25.48 11.41 -30.29
CA ALA A 476 -24.64 10.20 -30.16
C ALA A 476 -24.13 9.72 -31.55
N ALA A 477 -24.96 9.69 -32.57
CA ALA A 477 -24.56 9.23 -33.89
C ALA A 477 -23.38 10.03 -34.47
N THR A 478 -23.36 11.35 -34.25
CA THR A 478 -22.25 12.21 -34.66
C THR A 478 -21.01 12.00 -33.81
N LYS A 479 -21.15 11.92 -32.46
CA LYS A 479 -20.07 11.69 -31.53
C LYS A 479 -19.40 10.35 -31.79
N LEU A 480 -20.12 9.25 -31.91
CA LEU A 480 -19.61 7.91 -32.15
C LEU A 480 -18.92 7.70 -33.50
N ARG A 481 -19.09 8.62 -34.47
CA ARG A 481 -18.26 8.65 -35.69
C ARG A 481 -16.82 9.10 -35.39
N SER A 482 -16.60 9.90 -34.37
CA SER A 482 -15.28 10.37 -33.96
C SER A 482 -14.49 9.26 -33.27
N PRO A 483 -13.25 8.93 -33.70
CA PRO A 483 -12.38 7.99 -33.02
C PRO A 483 -12.12 8.39 -31.57
N ARG A 484 -11.97 9.68 -31.26
CA ARG A 484 -11.77 10.20 -29.90
C ARG A 484 -12.92 9.88 -28.97
N TRP A 485 -14.19 10.00 -29.42
CA TRP A 485 -15.35 9.68 -28.62
C TRP A 485 -15.53 8.18 -28.39
N ARG A 486 -15.13 7.34 -29.34
CA ARG A 486 -15.11 5.88 -29.14
C ARG A 486 -14.05 5.48 -28.12
N ALA A 487 -12.82 6.01 -28.29
CA ALA A 487 -11.74 5.79 -27.32
C ALA A 487 -12.12 6.30 -25.93
N PHE A 488 -12.79 7.45 -25.83
CA PHE A 488 -13.28 8.01 -24.58
C PHE A 488 -14.15 7.05 -23.77
N GLY A 489 -15.13 6.42 -24.42
CA GLY A 489 -16.02 5.44 -23.76
C GLY A 489 -15.27 4.21 -23.25
N ALA A 490 -14.32 3.68 -24.05
CA ALA A 490 -13.48 2.54 -23.67
C ALA A 490 -12.55 2.88 -22.50
N LEU A 491 -11.83 3.99 -22.62
CA LEU A 491 -10.87 4.43 -21.57
C LEU A 491 -11.56 4.80 -20.24
N CYS A 492 -12.80 5.33 -20.28
CA CYS A 492 -13.58 5.52 -19.07
C CYS A 492 -13.92 4.18 -18.38
N ALA A 493 -14.15 3.12 -19.14
CA ALA A 493 -14.38 1.81 -18.58
C ALA A 493 -13.09 1.18 -18.04
N GLU A 494 -11.98 1.38 -18.71
CA GLU A 494 -10.67 0.85 -18.31
C GLU A 494 -10.11 1.53 -17.05
N ILE A 495 -10.30 2.83 -16.86
CA ILE A 495 -9.83 3.58 -15.67
C ILE A 495 -10.70 3.32 -14.44
N ALA A 496 -11.89 2.70 -14.61
CA ALA A 496 -12.81 2.46 -13.51
C ALA A 496 -12.18 1.60 -12.41
N GLY A 497 -12.21 2.10 -11.18
CA GLY A 497 -11.65 1.40 -10.02
C GLY A 497 -10.14 1.56 -9.82
N LEU A 498 -9.40 2.17 -10.75
CA LEU A 498 -8.01 2.55 -10.50
C LEU A 498 -7.94 3.62 -9.41
N PRO A 499 -6.91 3.59 -8.53
CA PRO A 499 -6.70 4.60 -7.51
C PRO A 499 -6.30 5.97 -8.05
#